data_64e5a47c108ef02771594697a71b977b
#
_entry.id   64e5a47c108ef02771594697a71b977b
#
_cell.length_a   1.000
_cell.length_b   1.000
_cell.length_c   1.000
_cell.angle_alpha   90.00
_cell.angle_beta   90.00
_cell.angle_gamma   90.00
#
_symmetry.space_group_name_H-M   'P 1'
#
loop_
_entity.id
_entity.type
_entity.pdbx_description
1 polymer ?
#
loop_
_entity_poly.entity_id
_entity_poly.type
_entity_poly.pdbx_seq_one_letter_code
_entity_poly.pdbx_strand_id
1 'polypeptide(L)'
;MRFALPLIALATAACAQAEPALPPKPAAPGVSAPTTRLPTDLRRATIIVRNMEASLKLYRDVIGMAVNYDTVVQTGGIALPAGIPGAKARLVLLNANDPWVGWVGLMQWTDPPLADPGPYPKRMGPGGVVLVFNTDDVAGRCITAKAVPGVTFTSEPRLQEYPGRNGGPPIRVMGCNFFDPDGILIEMNQILK
;
A
#
# COMPACT_ATOMS: atom_id res chain seq x y z
N MET A 1 32.06 49.12 -43.40
CA MET A 1 30.75 49.20 -42.75
C MET A 1 30.18 47.78 -42.69
N ARG A 2 30.18 47.14 -41.49
CA ARG A 2 29.60 45.84 -41.22
C ARG A 2 28.34 46.03 -40.39
N PHE A 3 27.19 45.70 -40.99
CA PHE A 3 25.92 45.71 -40.27
C PHE A 3 25.75 44.41 -39.55
N ALA A 4 25.60 44.45 -38.22
CA ALA A 4 25.21 43.34 -37.36
C ALA A 4 23.68 43.40 -37.21
N LEU A 5 23.01 42.29 -37.57
CA LEU A 5 21.60 42.07 -37.28
C LEU A 5 21.45 41.47 -35.88
N PRO A 6 20.53 41.92 -35.03
CA PRO A 6 20.23 41.27 -33.78
C PRO A 6 19.33 40.05 -33.99
N LEU A 7 19.75 38.94 -33.38
CA LEU A 7 18.95 37.70 -33.26
C LEU A 7 17.88 37.90 -32.17
N ILE A 8 16.62 37.94 -32.56
CA ILE A 8 15.50 37.91 -31.60
C ILE A 8 15.20 36.48 -31.25
N ALA A 9 15.50 36.10 -30.00
CA ALA A 9 15.12 34.81 -29.42
C ALA A 9 13.64 34.85 -29.00
N LEU A 10 12.78 34.11 -29.68
CA LEU A 10 11.41 33.86 -29.22
C LEU A 10 11.45 32.84 -28.09
N ALA A 11 11.14 33.31 -26.87
CA ALA A 11 10.88 32.42 -25.73
C ALA A 11 9.44 31.88 -25.84
N THR A 12 9.30 30.62 -26.18
CA THR A 12 8.00 29.91 -26.08
C THR A 12 7.75 29.54 -24.62
N ALA A 13 6.86 30.27 -23.95
CA ALA A 13 6.34 29.88 -22.64
C ALA A 13 5.40 28.67 -22.81
N ALA A 14 5.86 27.49 -22.39
CA ALA A 14 5.00 26.31 -22.26
C ALA A 14 4.08 26.54 -21.04
N CYS A 15 2.81 26.79 -21.30
CA CYS A 15 1.77 26.73 -20.27
C CYS A 15 1.64 25.26 -19.82
N ALA A 16 2.18 24.95 -18.65
CA ALA A 16 1.87 23.71 -17.94
C ALA A 16 0.39 23.77 -17.54
N GLN A 17 -0.45 23.02 -18.22
CA GLN A 17 -1.84 22.82 -17.79
C GLN A 17 -1.80 22.00 -16.50
N ALA A 18 -2.25 22.59 -15.40
CA ALA A 18 -2.47 21.87 -14.15
C ALA A 18 -3.57 20.81 -14.40
N GLU A 19 -3.25 19.54 -14.11
CA GLU A 19 -4.27 18.49 -14.10
C GLU A 19 -5.42 18.91 -13.18
N PRO A 20 -6.68 18.70 -13.59
CA PRO A 20 -7.83 19.02 -12.74
C PRO A 20 -7.73 18.16 -11.47
N ALA A 21 -7.72 18.84 -10.32
CA ALA A 21 -7.74 18.16 -9.03
C ALA A 21 -8.95 17.24 -8.94
N LEU A 22 -8.74 15.96 -8.60
CA LEU A 22 -9.83 15.04 -8.34
C LEU A 22 -10.77 15.63 -7.26
N PRO A 23 -12.09 15.50 -7.40
CA PRO A 23 -13.01 15.98 -6.39
C PRO A 23 -12.68 15.35 -5.03
N PRO A 24 -12.81 16.11 -3.93
CA PRO A 24 -12.53 15.58 -2.60
C PRO A 24 -13.42 14.35 -2.35
N LYS A 25 -12.78 13.24 -1.99
CA LYS A 25 -13.47 12.01 -1.62
C LYS A 25 -14.41 12.31 -0.44
N PRO A 26 -15.68 11.85 -0.45
CA PRO A 26 -16.57 11.99 0.70
C PRO A 26 -15.87 11.50 1.96
N ALA A 27 -16.02 12.23 3.07
CA ALA A 27 -15.52 11.79 4.36
C ALA A 27 -16.04 10.39 4.65
N ALA A 28 -15.14 9.47 5.02
CA ALA A 28 -15.55 8.12 5.36
C ALA A 28 -16.54 8.18 6.54
N PRO A 29 -17.64 7.41 6.51
CA PRO A 29 -18.57 7.34 7.62
C PRO A 29 -17.81 6.91 8.89
N GLY A 30 -18.20 7.46 10.03
CA GLY A 30 -17.58 7.15 11.31
C GLY A 30 -17.44 5.64 11.52
N VAL A 31 -16.23 5.18 11.86
CA VAL A 31 -15.93 3.75 12.00
C VAL A 31 -16.51 3.24 13.32
N SER A 32 -17.55 2.43 13.25
CA SER A 32 -18.14 1.76 14.41
C SER A 32 -18.09 0.24 14.26
N ALA A 33 -17.89 -0.46 15.39
CA ALA A 33 -17.94 -1.92 15.39
C ALA A 33 -19.37 -2.41 15.08
N PRO A 34 -19.54 -3.49 14.29
CA PRO A 34 -20.83 -4.16 14.14
C PRO A 34 -21.36 -4.65 15.49
N THR A 35 -22.70 -4.64 15.64
CA THR A 35 -23.38 -4.98 16.91
C THR A 35 -23.31 -6.47 17.26
N THR A 36 -23.09 -7.36 16.28
CA THR A 36 -22.98 -8.80 16.48
C THR A 36 -21.62 -9.28 16.01
N ARG A 37 -20.70 -9.52 16.95
CA ARG A 37 -19.33 -9.98 16.70
C ARG A 37 -18.84 -10.91 17.79
N LEU A 38 -17.83 -11.70 17.46
CA LEU A 38 -16.96 -12.29 18.48
C LEU A 38 -16.22 -11.18 19.23
N PRO A 39 -15.85 -11.38 20.51
CA PRO A 39 -15.27 -10.32 21.35
C PRO A 39 -13.87 -9.84 20.88
N THR A 40 -13.24 -10.53 19.95
CA THR A 40 -11.89 -10.20 19.44
C THR A 40 -11.88 -10.02 17.94
N ASP A 41 -11.33 -8.90 17.47
CA ASP A 41 -11.14 -8.57 16.07
C ASP A 41 -9.66 -8.39 15.74
N LEU A 42 -9.21 -8.93 14.62
CA LEU A 42 -8.01 -8.44 13.95
C LEU A 42 -8.37 -7.21 13.10
N ARG A 43 -8.30 -6.05 13.70
CA ARG A 43 -8.72 -4.81 13.04
C ARG A 43 -7.81 -4.40 11.89
N ARG A 44 -6.49 -4.47 12.12
CA ARG A 44 -5.50 -4.04 11.13
C ARG A 44 -4.17 -4.73 11.34
N ALA A 45 -3.40 -4.84 10.27
CA ALA A 45 -1.96 -5.01 10.28
C ALA A 45 -1.29 -3.64 10.10
N THR A 46 -0.30 -3.30 10.94
CA THR A 46 0.48 -2.06 10.77
C THR A 46 1.89 -2.42 10.35
N ILE A 47 2.34 -1.84 9.25
CA ILE A 47 3.65 -2.03 8.63
C ILE A 47 4.49 -0.81 8.92
N ILE A 48 5.70 -1.00 9.44
CA ILE A 48 6.69 0.06 9.56
C ILE A 48 7.39 0.17 8.21
N VAL A 49 7.24 1.33 7.56
CA VAL A 49 7.67 1.55 6.19
C VAL A 49 8.84 2.52 6.12
N ARG A 50 9.73 2.31 5.15
CA ARG A 50 10.89 3.20 4.90
C ARG A 50 10.48 4.47 4.17
N ASN A 51 9.52 4.33 3.24
CA ASN A 51 9.07 5.42 2.38
C ASN A 51 7.54 5.36 2.22
N MET A 52 6.87 6.28 2.90
CA MET A 52 5.41 6.35 2.90
C MET A 52 4.82 6.49 1.49
N GLU A 53 5.43 7.30 0.64
CA GLU A 53 4.89 7.55 -0.71
C GLU A 53 5.02 6.31 -1.62
N ALA A 54 6.12 5.56 -1.51
CA ALA A 54 6.28 4.29 -2.23
C ALA A 54 5.23 3.26 -1.78
N SER A 55 4.99 3.15 -0.47
CA SER A 55 3.98 2.25 0.08
C SER A 55 2.57 2.71 -0.27
N LEU A 56 2.27 4.02 -0.23
CA LEU A 56 0.98 4.55 -0.67
C LEU A 56 0.71 4.30 -2.15
N LYS A 57 1.74 4.39 -3.01
CA LYS A 57 1.62 4.04 -4.41
C LYS A 57 1.18 2.59 -4.61
N LEU A 58 1.65 1.67 -3.77
CA LEU A 58 1.20 0.28 -3.81
C LEU A 58 -0.19 0.11 -3.20
N TYR A 59 -0.35 0.44 -1.91
CA TYR A 59 -1.56 0.09 -1.17
C TYR A 59 -2.78 0.92 -1.57
N ARG A 60 -2.60 2.23 -1.83
CA ARG A 60 -3.67 3.12 -2.25
C ARG A 60 -3.93 3.04 -3.75
N ASP A 61 -2.88 3.23 -4.58
CA ASP A 61 -3.08 3.46 -6.02
C ASP A 61 -3.20 2.15 -6.81
N VAL A 62 -2.46 1.10 -6.43
CA VAL A 62 -2.48 -0.20 -7.12
C VAL A 62 -3.48 -1.16 -6.47
N ILE A 63 -3.39 -1.42 -5.17
CA ILE A 63 -4.31 -2.33 -4.46
C ILE A 63 -5.70 -1.70 -4.36
N GLY A 64 -5.80 -0.35 -4.33
CA GLY A 64 -7.06 0.38 -4.36
C GLY A 64 -7.69 0.58 -2.98
N MET A 65 -6.89 0.54 -1.92
CA MET A 65 -7.37 0.85 -0.57
C MET A 65 -7.63 2.35 -0.41
N ALA A 66 -8.61 2.70 0.39
CA ALA A 66 -8.95 4.08 0.69
C ALA A 66 -8.21 4.59 1.91
N VAL A 67 -7.57 5.76 1.83
CA VAL A 67 -7.02 6.44 3.00
C VAL A 67 -8.16 6.94 3.87
N ASN A 68 -8.19 6.49 5.11
CA ASN A 68 -9.15 6.91 6.13
C ASN A 68 -8.55 7.90 7.14
N TYR A 69 -7.26 7.78 7.41
CA TYR A 69 -6.55 8.60 8.39
C TYR A 69 -5.12 8.83 7.92
N ASP A 70 -4.62 10.06 8.04
CA ASP A 70 -3.24 10.43 7.71
C ASP A 70 -2.81 11.57 8.64
N THR A 71 -1.88 11.30 9.54
CA THR A 71 -1.38 12.31 10.48
C THR A 71 0.00 11.97 11.01
N VAL A 72 0.63 12.95 11.64
CA VAL A 72 1.86 12.76 12.41
C VAL A 72 1.51 12.54 13.88
N VAL A 73 2.05 11.46 14.44
CA VAL A 73 1.89 11.09 15.84
C VAL A 73 3.24 11.11 16.55
N GLN A 74 3.23 11.40 17.86
CA GLN A 74 4.38 11.16 18.72
C GLN A 74 4.35 9.73 19.25
N THR A 75 5.49 9.06 19.23
CA THR A 75 5.63 7.68 19.73
C THR A 75 6.21 7.68 21.14
N GLY A 76 5.59 6.88 22.02
CA GLY A 76 6.07 6.75 23.41
C GLY A 76 7.29 5.84 23.57
N GLY A 77 7.63 5.06 22.55
CA GLY A 77 8.75 4.11 22.57
C GLY A 77 8.54 2.88 23.48
N ILE A 78 7.43 2.81 24.22
CA ILE A 78 7.14 1.73 25.16
C ILE A 78 6.16 0.72 24.54
N ALA A 79 4.96 1.15 24.19
CA ALA A 79 3.93 0.26 23.62
C ALA A 79 4.29 -0.23 22.22
N LEU A 80 5.02 0.57 21.45
CA LEU A 80 5.61 0.21 20.18
C LEU A 80 7.11 0.46 20.29
N PRO A 81 7.93 -0.58 20.54
CA PRO A 81 9.36 -0.47 20.80
C PRO A 81 10.15 -0.19 19.51
N ALA A 82 9.95 0.99 18.93
CA ALA A 82 10.65 1.47 17.75
C ALA A 82 10.96 2.96 17.90
N GLY A 83 12.15 3.37 17.49
CA GLY A 83 12.65 4.73 17.67
C GLY A 83 12.93 5.06 19.14
N ILE A 84 12.92 6.35 19.45
CA ILE A 84 13.10 6.87 20.81
C ILE A 84 11.81 7.52 21.32
N PRO A 85 11.60 7.62 22.65
CA PRO A 85 10.45 8.33 23.19
C PRO A 85 10.36 9.77 22.67
N GLY A 86 9.17 10.17 22.22
CA GLY A 86 8.92 11.49 21.64
C GLY A 86 9.24 11.63 20.15
N ALA A 87 9.77 10.59 19.51
CA ALA A 87 9.96 10.57 18.06
C ALA A 87 8.63 10.77 17.32
N LYS A 88 8.69 11.42 16.15
CA LYS A 88 7.52 11.65 15.31
C LYS A 88 7.44 10.59 14.22
N ALA A 89 6.24 10.09 13.98
CA ALA A 89 5.95 9.18 12.89
C ALA A 89 4.68 9.60 12.14
N ARG A 90 4.70 9.54 10.80
CA ARG A 90 3.50 9.65 9.99
C ARG A 90 2.78 8.31 10.01
N LEU A 91 1.52 8.33 10.39
CA LEU A 91 0.64 7.16 10.41
C LEU A 91 -0.47 7.35 9.40
N VAL A 92 -0.56 6.44 8.44
CA VAL A 92 -1.63 6.38 7.45
C VAL A 92 -2.41 5.09 7.66
N LEU A 93 -3.72 5.19 7.81
CA LEU A 93 -4.61 4.03 7.90
C LEU A 93 -5.43 3.92 6.63
N LEU A 94 -5.37 2.73 6.02
CA LEU A 94 -6.10 2.42 4.81
C LEU A 94 -7.10 1.30 5.08
N ASN A 95 -8.28 1.42 4.48
CA ASN A 95 -9.30 0.38 4.52
C ASN A 95 -9.69 -0.08 3.11
N ALA A 96 -10.12 -1.33 2.99
CA ALA A 96 -10.75 -1.86 1.78
C ALA A 96 -12.28 -1.73 1.90
N ASN A 97 -13.02 -2.83 1.76
CA ASN A 97 -14.48 -2.81 1.74
C ASN A 97 -15.11 -2.74 3.14
N ASP A 98 -14.48 -3.39 4.13
CA ASP A 98 -15.03 -3.45 5.49
C ASP A 98 -14.63 -2.20 6.30
N PRO A 99 -15.58 -1.52 6.95
CA PRO A 99 -15.28 -0.31 7.74
C PRO A 99 -14.62 -0.60 9.09
N TRP A 100 -14.53 -1.85 9.52
CA TRP A 100 -14.01 -2.21 10.85
C TRP A 100 -12.78 -3.10 10.82
N VAL A 101 -12.72 -4.12 9.96
CA VAL A 101 -11.60 -5.09 9.85
C VAL A 101 -10.91 -5.04 8.50
N GLY A 102 -9.75 -5.69 8.37
CA GLY A 102 -9.01 -5.78 7.11
C GLY A 102 -8.30 -4.48 6.73
N TRP A 103 -7.94 -3.67 7.71
CA TRP A 103 -7.21 -2.43 7.48
C TRP A 103 -5.70 -2.68 7.40
N VAL A 104 -5.03 -1.82 6.66
CA VAL A 104 -3.57 -1.70 6.66
C VAL A 104 -3.19 -0.35 7.25
N GLY A 105 -2.31 -0.35 8.25
CA GLY A 105 -1.63 0.83 8.74
C GLY A 105 -0.24 0.90 8.12
N LEU A 106 0.16 2.07 7.65
CA LEU A 106 1.52 2.37 7.24
C LEU A 106 2.10 3.38 8.22
N MET A 107 3.29 3.12 8.76
CA MET A 107 3.90 4.00 9.75
C MET A 107 5.36 4.25 9.41
N GLN A 108 5.70 5.50 9.17
CA GLN A 108 7.07 5.96 8.88
C GLN A 108 7.56 6.91 9.96
N TRP A 109 8.69 6.59 10.60
CA TRP A 109 9.37 7.54 11.48
C TRP A 109 10.00 8.65 10.66
N THR A 110 9.73 9.89 11.04
CA THR A 110 10.16 11.08 10.30
C THR A 110 11.14 11.93 11.10
N ASP A 111 11.09 11.89 12.45
CA ASP A 111 11.93 12.72 13.29
C ASP A 111 12.13 12.08 14.70
N PRO A 112 13.32 11.51 14.97
CA PRO A 112 14.31 11.08 13.98
C PRO A 112 13.82 9.87 13.18
N PRO A 113 14.30 9.67 11.95
CA PRO A 113 13.98 8.46 11.18
C PRO A 113 14.60 7.22 11.83
N LEU A 114 14.00 6.05 11.59
CA LEU A 114 14.60 4.78 11.96
C LEU A 114 15.81 4.48 11.06
N ALA A 115 16.78 3.78 11.63
CA ALA A 115 17.89 3.25 10.84
C ALA A 115 17.37 2.27 9.77
N ASP A 116 17.92 2.35 8.57
CA ASP A 116 17.61 1.39 7.52
C ASP A 116 18.22 0.03 7.88
N PRO A 117 17.43 -1.05 8.02
CA PRO A 117 17.94 -2.38 8.34
C PRO A 117 18.68 -3.05 7.17
N GLY A 118 18.77 -2.39 6.02
CA GLY A 118 19.34 -2.97 4.80
C GLY A 118 18.30 -3.69 3.93
N PRO A 119 18.74 -4.53 2.98
CA PRO A 119 17.84 -5.21 2.05
C PRO A 119 16.97 -6.24 2.78
N TYR A 120 15.68 -6.28 2.48
CA TYR A 120 14.78 -7.30 3.01
C TYR A 120 14.99 -8.66 2.33
N PRO A 121 14.76 -9.77 3.06
CA PRO A 121 14.78 -11.09 2.49
C PRO A 121 13.75 -11.21 1.36
N LYS A 122 14.13 -11.83 0.24
CA LYS A 122 13.23 -12.13 -0.88
C LYS A 122 12.64 -13.56 -0.75
N ARG A 123 12.66 -14.12 0.44
CA ARG A 123 12.11 -15.44 0.78
C ARG A 123 11.46 -15.39 2.14
N MET A 124 10.34 -16.10 2.26
CA MET A 124 9.63 -16.22 3.54
C MET A 124 10.39 -17.16 4.50
N GLY A 125 10.28 -16.83 5.76
CA GLY A 125 10.78 -17.62 6.89
C GLY A 125 9.85 -17.52 8.09
N PRO A 126 10.14 -18.20 9.19
CA PRO A 126 9.37 -18.08 10.42
C PRO A 126 9.26 -16.63 10.87
N GLY A 127 8.05 -16.20 11.25
CA GLY A 127 7.73 -14.81 11.61
C GLY A 127 7.36 -13.92 10.41
N GLY A 128 7.50 -14.40 9.17
CA GLY A 128 7.05 -13.67 7.98
C GLY A 128 5.53 -13.50 7.94
N VAL A 129 5.08 -12.40 7.37
CA VAL A 129 3.66 -12.06 7.23
C VAL A 129 3.26 -12.10 5.76
N VAL A 130 2.09 -12.68 5.48
CA VAL A 130 1.44 -12.64 4.17
C VAL A 130 0.15 -11.86 4.29
N LEU A 131 -0.01 -10.82 3.47
CA LEU A 131 -1.28 -10.11 3.33
C LEU A 131 -1.97 -10.60 2.07
N VAL A 132 -3.18 -11.15 2.23
CA VAL A 132 -3.98 -11.68 1.13
C VAL A 132 -5.05 -10.67 0.76
N PHE A 133 -5.05 -10.21 -0.49
CA PHE A 133 -6.04 -9.29 -1.04
C PHE A 133 -6.85 -9.97 -2.13
N ASN A 134 -8.17 -9.81 -2.08
CA ASN A 134 -9.05 -10.21 -3.16
C ASN A 134 -9.40 -9.01 -4.04
N THR A 135 -9.43 -9.23 -5.35
CA THR A 135 -9.80 -8.24 -6.37
C THR A 135 -10.61 -8.90 -7.47
N ASP A 136 -11.32 -8.13 -8.25
CA ASP A 136 -11.99 -8.54 -9.48
C ASP A 136 -11.12 -8.34 -10.74
N ASP A 137 -9.96 -7.69 -10.59
CA ASP A 137 -8.96 -7.45 -11.66
C ASP A 137 -7.55 -7.78 -11.19
N VAL A 138 -7.24 -9.05 -11.01
CA VAL A 138 -5.89 -9.48 -10.61
C VAL A 138 -4.85 -9.20 -11.69
N ALA A 139 -5.20 -9.35 -12.97
CA ALA A 139 -4.26 -9.16 -14.07
C ALA A 139 -3.78 -7.69 -14.17
N GLY A 140 -4.72 -6.75 -14.20
CA GLY A 140 -4.39 -5.32 -14.28
C GLY A 140 -3.62 -4.84 -13.04
N ARG A 141 -4.02 -5.27 -11.84
CA ARG A 141 -3.33 -4.89 -10.60
C ARG A 141 -1.92 -5.47 -10.51
N CYS A 142 -1.71 -6.73 -10.91
CA CYS A 142 -0.36 -7.32 -10.94
C CYS A 142 0.56 -6.60 -11.94
N ILE A 143 0.04 -6.23 -13.13
CA ILE A 143 0.82 -5.43 -14.10
C ILE A 143 1.21 -4.08 -13.49
N THR A 144 0.27 -3.38 -12.88
CA THR A 144 0.52 -2.06 -12.28
C THR A 144 1.47 -2.15 -11.08
N ALA A 145 1.37 -3.21 -10.26
CA ALA A 145 2.25 -3.44 -9.12
C ALA A 145 3.72 -3.56 -9.53
N LYS A 146 4.03 -4.13 -10.71
CA LYS A 146 5.40 -4.24 -11.22
C LYS A 146 6.08 -2.90 -11.44
N ALA A 147 5.31 -1.85 -11.72
CA ALA A 147 5.83 -0.50 -11.92
C ALA A 147 6.11 0.24 -10.61
N VAL A 148 5.74 -0.31 -9.45
CA VAL A 148 6.00 0.33 -8.16
C VAL A 148 7.44 0.08 -7.73
N PRO A 149 8.23 1.12 -7.46
CA PRO A 149 9.60 0.96 -7.00
C PRO A 149 9.70 0.12 -5.72
N GLY A 150 10.63 -0.83 -5.70
CA GLY A 150 10.84 -1.72 -4.54
C GLY A 150 9.98 -2.98 -4.52
N VAL A 151 8.92 -3.06 -5.29
CA VAL A 151 8.13 -4.29 -5.45
C VAL A 151 8.96 -5.37 -6.16
N THR A 152 8.91 -6.60 -5.65
CA THR A 152 9.63 -7.74 -6.24
C THR A 152 8.68 -8.93 -6.40
N PHE A 153 8.39 -9.30 -7.66
CA PHE A 153 7.50 -10.43 -7.96
C PHE A 153 8.17 -11.77 -7.64
N THR A 154 7.36 -12.68 -7.06
CA THR A 154 7.71 -14.08 -6.83
C THR A 154 6.92 -15.02 -7.74
N SER A 155 5.71 -14.63 -8.14
CA SER A 155 4.96 -15.35 -9.16
C SER A 155 4.07 -14.43 -9.99
N GLU A 156 4.05 -14.69 -11.30
CA GLU A 156 3.11 -14.08 -12.24
C GLU A 156 1.67 -14.58 -12.00
N PRO A 157 0.65 -13.88 -12.54
CA PRO A 157 -0.71 -14.35 -12.46
C PRO A 157 -0.85 -15.79 -12.99
N ARG A 158 -1.33 -16.68 -12.15
CA ARG A 158 -1.53 -18.09 -12.47
C ARG A 158 -2.75 -18.66 -11.77
N LEU A 159 -3.37 -19.66 -12.39
CA LEU A 159 -4.43 -20.41 -11.75
C LEU A 159 -3.88 -21.28 -10.61
N GLN A 160 -4.57 -21.25 -9.49
CA GLN A 160 -4.32 -22.09 -8.32
C GLN A 160 -5.66 -22.74 -7.92
N GLU A 161 -5.59 -23.99 -7.51
CA GLU A 161 -6.74 -24.72 -7.01
C GLU A 161 -6.47 -25.20 -5.60
N TYR A 162 -7.39 -24.90 -4.69
CA TYR A 162 -7.33 -25.30 -3.29
C TYR A 162 -8.45 -26.31 -3.00
N PRO A 163 -8.25 -27.23 -2.06
CA PRO A 163 -9.30 -28.12 -1.59
C PRO A 163 -10.54 -27.32 -1.14
N GLY A 164 -11.71 -27.77 -1.57
CA GLY A 164 -12.98 -27.18 -1.14
C GLY A 164 -13.21 -27.34 0.36
N ARG A 165 -13.93 -26.41 0.96
CA ARG A 165 -14.29 -26.49 2.38
C ARG A 165 -15.31 -27.60 2.60
N ASN A 166 -15.12 -28.39 3.66
CA ASN A 166 -16.03 -29.49 4.06
C ASN A 166 -16.34 -30.49 2.92
N GLY A 167 -15.35 -30.80 2.07
CA GLY A 167 -15.53 -31.69 0.94
C GLY A 167 -16.30 -31.11 -0.24
N GLY A 168 -16.53 -29.81 -0.25
CA GLY A 168 -17.12 -29.07 -1.37
C GLY A 168 -16.22 -29.01 -2.61
N PRO A 169 -16.66 -28.36 -3.69
CA PRO A 169 -15.90 -28.21 -4.92
C PRO A 169 -14.58 -27.42 -4.67
N PRO A 170 -13.53 -27.68 -5.46
CA PRO A 170 -12.27 -26.93 -5.36
C PRO A 170 -12.48 -25.43 -5.47
N ILE A 171 -11.73 -24.67 -4.66
CA ILE A 171 -11.69 -23.21 -4.75
C ILE A 171 -10.65 -22.86 -5.79
N ARG A 172 -11.07 -22.21 -6.88
CA ARG A 172 -10.20 -21.77 -7.98
C ARG A 172 -9.88 -20.31 -7.84
N VAL A 173 -8.61 -19.98 -7.92
CA VAL A 173 -8.10 -18.61 -7.72
C VAL A 173 -7.09 -18.29 -8.81
N MET A 174 -7.28 -17.17 -9.51
CA MET A 174 -6.22 -16.56 -10.29
C MET A 174 -5.45 -15.62 -9.36
N GLY A 175 -4.13 -15.79 -9.23
CA GLY A 175 -3.36 -14.99 -8.28
C GLY A 175 -1.92 -14.73 -8.70
N CYS A 176 -1.35 -13.60 -8.23
CA CYS A 176 0.06 -13.29 -8.29
C CYS A 176 0.61 -12.94 -6.91
N ASN A 177 1.91 -13.17 -6.71
CA ASN A 177 2.57 -12.91 -5.44
C ASN A 177 3.78 -12.01 -5.63
N PHE A 178 3.98 -11.07 -4.72
CA PHE A 178 5.14 -10.17 -4.74
C PHE A 178 5.44 -9.65 -3.33
N PHE A 179 6.71 -9.30 -3.09
CA PHE A 179 7.08 -8.53 -1.91
C PHE A 179 6.81 -7.05 -2.15
N ASP A 180 6.25 -6.39 -1.16
CA ASP A 180 6.12 -4.93 -1.13
C ASP A 180 7.49 -4.25 -0.95
N PRO A 181 7.59 -2.91 -1.01
CA PRO A 181 8.85 -2.19 -0.81
C PRO A 181 9.53 -2.45 0.54
N ASP A 182 8.78 -2.91 1.54
CA ASP A 182 9.24 -3.14 2.90
C ASP A 182 9.40 -4.62 3.27
N GLY A 183 9.23 -5.53 2.29
CA GLY A 183 9.47 -6.96 2.44
C GLY A 183 8.27 -7.77 2.96
N ILE A 184 7.08 -7.21 2.97
CA ILE A 184 5.84 -7.93 3.26
C ILE A 184 5.38 -8.68 2.01
N LEU A 185 5.11 -9.97 2.14
CA LEU A 185 4.55 -10.74 1.01
C LEU A 185 3.08 -10.39 0.80
N ILE A 186 2.78 -9.96 -0.41
CA ILE A 186 1.42 -9.70 -0.87
C ILE A 186 0.99 -10.85 -1.78
N GLU A 187 -0.18 -11.38 -1.51
CA GLU A 187 -0.89 -12.33 -2.37
C GLU A 187 -2.14 -11.63 -2.91
N MET A 188 -2.15 -11.34 -4.22
CA MET A 188 -3.30 -10.74 -4.90
C MET A 188 -4.09 -11.85 -5.58
N ASN A 189 -5.36 -11.99 -5.21
CA ASN A 189 -6.23 -13.09 -5.65
C ASN A 189 -7.50 -12.58 -6.31
N GLN A 190 -7.96 -13.34 -7.31
CA GLN A 190 -9.30 -13.26 -7.87
C GLN A 190 -9.94 -14.64 -7.77
N ILE A 191 -10.98 -14.77 -6.94
CA ILE A 191 -11.74 -16.00 -6.81
C ILE A 191 -12.56 -16.20 -8.07
N LEU A 192 -12.38 -17.34 -8.74
CA LEU A 192 -13.12 -17.70 -9.94
C LEU A 192 -14.40 -18.47 -9.55
N LYS A 193 -15.50 -18.05 -10.16
CA LYS A 193 -16.82 -18.72 -9.98
C LYS A 193 -16.91 -19.94 -10.86
#